data_5f0b0585814f83e32af017f98fb645af
#
_entry.id   5f0b0585814f83e32af017f98fb645af
#
_cell.length_a   1.000
_cell.length_b   1.000
_cell.length_c   1.000
_cell.angle_alpha   90.00
_cell.angle_beta   90.00
_cell.angle_gamma   90.00
#
_symmetry.space_group_name_H-M   'P 1'
#
loop_
_entity.id
_entity.type
_entity.pdbx_description
1 polymer ?
#
loop_
_entity_poly.entity_id
_entity_poly.type
_entity_poly.pdbx_seq_one_letter_code
_entity_poly.pdbx_strand_id
1 'polypeptide(L)'
;MILIAALIKLTSRGSVFYTQTRIGIDRRKFGEPPGNSRRRHDCGGKPFTIYKFRTMAPHRGPHGAGEVWALSNDPRVTPVGRVLRKYRLDELPQLINVLRGEMNVVGPRPEQPTIFARLRQEIERYEERQRVRPGITGWAQINQSYDSCVDDVRRKLAYDLEYIHRQSALEDLRIMLRTLPVVIGKKGAW
;
A
#
# COMPACT_ATOMS: atom_id res chain seq x y z
N MET A 1 -1.17 19.53 -4.13
CA MET A 1 -0.87 19.06 -2.76
C MET A 1 -1.13 20.14 -1.70
N ILE A 2 -0.70 21.39 -1.88
CA ILE A 2 -0.87 22.49 -0.90
C ILE A 2 -2.36 22.76 -0.57
N LEU A 3 -3.21 22.84 -1.58
CA LEU A 3 -4.66 23.03 -1.39
C LEU A 3 -5.31 21.91 -0.55
N ILE A 4 -4.96 20.66 -0.82
CA ILE A 4 -5.46 19.51 -0.04
C ILE A 4 -4.97 19.60 1.42
N ALA A 5 -3.70 19.96 1.63
CA ALA A 5 -3.15 20.15 2.96
C ALA A 5 -3.88 21.24 3.75
N ALA A 6 -4.20 22.37 3.10
CA ALA A 6 -4.98 23.46 3.69
C ALA A 6 -6.39 22.98 4.06
N LEU A 7 -7.09 22.28 3.16
CA LEU A 7 -8.44 21.75 3.44
C LEU A 7 -8.44 20.79 4.63
N ILE A 8 -7.43 19.90 4.74
CA ILE A 8 -7.30 18.98 5.88
C ILE A 8 -7.10 19.77 7.18
N LYS A 9 -6.26 20.81 7.18
CA LYS A 9 -6.00 21.62 8.37
C LYS A 9 -7.23 22.42 8.81
N LEU A 10 -7.99 22.96 7.87
CA LEU A 10 -9.21 23.73 8.16
C LEU A 10 -10.35 22.85 8.69
N THR A 11 -10.43 21.59 8.25
CA THR A 11 -11.55 20.69 8.58
C THR A 11 -11.27 19.74 9.73
N SER A 12 -10.01 19.55 10.14
CA SER A 12 -9.67 18.64 11.24
C SER A 12 -8.36 18.99 11.92
N ARG A 13 -8.31 18.87 13.26
CA ARG A 13 -7.09 19.09 14.06
C ARG A 13 -6.09 17.96 13.88
N GLY A 14 -4.79 18.27 13.88
CA GLY A 14 -3.66 17.31 13.82
C GLY A 14 -2.79 17.44 12.58
N SER A 15 -1.94 16.44 12.29
CA SER A 15 -1.01 16.43 11.14
C SER A 15 -1.77 16.36 9.82
N VAL A 16 -1.20 16.92 8.74
CA VAL A 16 -1.72 16.79 7.37
C VAL A 16 -1.49 15.38 6.85
N PHE A 17 -0.34 14.82 7.18
CA PHE A 17 0.06 13.48 6.73
C PHE A 17 -0.25 12.42 7.78
N TYR A 18 -0.68 11.29 7.29
CA TYR A 18 -0.67 10.00 7.96
C TYR A 18 0.56 9.22 7.47
N THR A 19 1.26 8.59 8.38
CA THR A 19 2.44 7.77 8.09
C THR A 19 2.28 6.38 8.68
N GLN A 20 2.80 5.36 7.99
CA GLN A 20 2.79 3.99 8.45
C GLN A 20 4.00 3.25 7.89
N THR A 21 4.57 2.33 8.69
CA THR A 21 5.64 1.47 8.20
C THR A 21 5.09 0.41 7.25
N ARG A 22 5.79 0.24 6.13
CA ARG A 22 5.49 -0.77 5.11
C ARG A 22 6.76 -1.52 4.73
N ILE A 23 6.59 -2.71 4.14
CA ILE A 23 7.70 -3.51 3.62
C ILE A 23 7.91 -3.20 2.14
N GLY A 24 9.15 -2.85 1.79
CA GLY A 24 9.59 -2.57 0.44
C GLY A 24 10.36 -3.74 -0.17
N ILE A 25 11.17 -3.42 -1.19
CA ILE A 25 11.94 -4.41 -1.95
C ILE A 25 12.86 -5.24 -1.05
N ASP A 26 12.94 -6.53 -1.30
CA ASP A 26 13.99 -7.41 -0.79
C ASP A 26 15.08 -7.59 -1.87
N ARG A 27 16.28 -7.11 -1.58
CA ARG A 27 17.43 -7.21 -2.50
C ARG A 27 18.27 -8.47 -2.27
N ARG A 28 17.88 -9.34 -1.32
CA ARG A 28 18.55 -10.62 -1.10
C ARG A 28 18.26 -11.56 -2.30
N LYS A 29 19.20 -12.42 -2.62
CA LYS A 29 18.95 -13.49 -3.58
C LYS A 29 18.00 -14.50 -2.96
N PHE A 30 16.90 -14.78 -3.63
CA PHE A 30 15.95 -15.80 -3.21
C PHE A 30 16.62 -17.17 -3.33
N GLY A 31 16.51 -17.99 -2.28
CA GLY A 31 17.11 -19.34 -2.23
C GLY A 31 18.48 -19.41 -1.55
N GLU A 32 19.10 -18.30 -1.16
CA GLU A 32 20.27 -18.34 -0.28
C GLU A 32 19.82 -18.50 1.18
N PRO A 33 20.48 -19.40 1.96
CA PRO A 33 20.17 -19.56 3.38
C PRO A 33 20.40 -18.22 4.13
N PRO A 34 19.66 -17.96 5.22
CA PRO A 34 19.67 -16.67 5.95
C PRO A 34 21.00 -16.36 6.68
N GLY A 35 22.10 -16.98 6.32
CA GLY A 35 23.37 -17.01 7.05
C GLY A 35 24.17 -15.72 7.12
N ASN A 36 23.74 -14.61 6.52
CA ASN A 36 24.51 -13.35 6.57
C ASN A 36 23.64 -12.10 6.57
N SER A 37 22.46 -12.11 7.21
CA SER A 37 21.67 -10.91 7.32
C SER A 37 22.18 -10.04 8.47
N ARG A 38 22.81 -8.92 8.15
CA ARG A 38 23.11 -7.83 9.10
C ARG A 38 21.85 -7.25 9.77
N ARG A 39 20.67 -7.76 9.46
CA ARG A 39 19.40 -7.32 10.02
C ARG A 39 19.06 -8.15 11.25
N ARG A 40 18.84 -7.48 12.39
CA ARG A 40 18.39 -8.12 13.64
C ARG A 40 17.02 -8.79 13.52
N HIS A 41 16.16 -8.34 12.59
CA HIS A 41 14.84 -8.90 12.32
C HIS A 41 14.64 -9.04 10.82
N ASP A 42 14.25 -10.22 10.36
CA ASP A 42 13.86 -10.45 8.98
C ASP A 42 12.40 -10.04 8.76
N CYS A 43 12.22 -8.84 8.22
CA CYS A 43 10.91 -8.32 7.84
C CYS A 43 10.48 -8.69 6.41
N GLY A 44 11.23 -9.56 5.71
CA GLY A 44 10.92 -9.94 4.32
C GLY A 44 11.28 -8.88 3.27
N GLY A 45 11.80 -7.72 3.65
CA GLY A 45 12.21 -6.64 2.75
C GLY A 45 12.68 -5.43 3.54
N LYS A 46 13.09 -4.35 2.86
CA LYS A 46 13.51 -3.11 3.52
C LYS A 46 12.28 -2.35 4.03
N PRO A 47 12.12 -2.14 5.35
CA PRO A 47 11.04 -1.29 5.86
C PRO A 47 11.22 0.15 5.38
N PHE A 48 10.10 0.82 5.08
CA PHE A 48 10.05 2.24 4.76
C PHE A 48 8.76 2.87 5.30
N THR A 49 8.73 4.20 5.40
CA THR A 49 7.57 4.94 5.86
C THR A 49 6.75 5.42 4.66
N ILE A 50 5.53 4.92 4.51
CA ILE A 50 4.60 5.41 3.49
C ILE A 50 3.92 6.70 3.94
N TYR A 51 3.72 7.64 3.03
CA TYR A 51 3.04 8.91 3.27
C TYR A 51 1.68 8.93 2.60
N LYS A 52 0.64 9.33 3.35
CA LYS A 52 -0.70 9.58 2.83
C LYS A 52 -1.25 10.89 3.40
N PHE A 53 -2.22 11.48 2.73
CA PHE A 53 -3.01 12.52 3.38
C PHE A 53 -3.90 11.90 4.45
N ARG A 54 -4.02 12.59 5.60
CA ARG A 54 -4.91 12.16 6.66
C ARG A 54 -6.36 12.30 6.23
N THR A 55 -7.10 11.20 6.26
CA THR A 55 -8.52 11.13 5.89
C THR A 55 -9.43 10.84 7.08
N MET A 56 -8.85 10.52 8.24
CA MET A 56 -9.58 10.16 9.46
C MET A 56 -9.23 11.12 10.60
N ALA A 57 -10.20 11.38 11.48
CA ALA A 57 -9.96 12.10 12.72
C ALA A 57 -9.01 11.29 13.63
N PRO A 58 -8.16 11.95 14.44
CA PRO A 58 -7.33 11.26 15.41
C PRO A 58 -8.20 10.43 16.36
N HIS A 59 -7.78 9.20 16.63
CA HIS A 59 -8.47 8.35 17.61
C HIS A 59 -8.29 8.93 19.03
N ARG A 60 -9.40 9.09 19.75
CA ARG A 60 -9.40 9.61 21.14
C ARG A 60 -9.36 8.48 22.20
N GLY A 61 -9.15 7.24 21.79
CA GLY A 61 -9.03 6.09 22.69
C GLY A 61 -7.61 5.88 23.24
N PRO A 62 -7.42 5.02 24.27
CA PRO A 62 -6.10 4.71 24.81
C PRO A 62 -5.18 4.21 23.69
N HIS A 63 -3.94 4.71 23.70
CA HIS A 63 -2.87 4.23 22.82
C HIS A 63 -2.65 2.73 23.09
N GLY A 64 -3.01 1.86 22.15
CA GLY A 64 -2.84 0.41 22.30
C GLY A 64 -3.98 -0.45 21.76
N ALA A 65 -5.12 0.12 21.39
CA ALA A 65 -6.09 -0.62 20.59
C ALA A 65 -5.46 -0.93 19.23
N GLY A 66 -5.24 -2.23 18.97
CA GLY A 66 -4.56 -2.72 17.76
C GLY A 66 -5.10 -2.09 16.49
N GLU A 67 -4.34 -2.19 15.40
CA GLU A 67 -4.71 -1.62 14.08
C GLU A 67 -6.12 -2.07 13.68
N VAL A 68 -7.09 -1.18 13.89
CA VAL A 68 -8.48 -1.43 13.49
C VAL A 68 -8.59 -1.15 11.99
N TRP A 69 -8.92 -2.17 11.23
CA TRP A 69 -9.21 -2.03 9.81
C TRP A 69 -10.34 -1.02 9.61
N ALA A 70 -10.20 -0.16 8.62
CA ALA A 70 -11.26 0.78 8.28
C ALA A 70 -12.47 -0.01 7.77
N LEU A 71 -13.62 0.20 8.43
CA LEU A 71 -14.89 -0.38 8.00
C LEU A 71 -15.52 0.48 6.89
N SER A 72 -16.39 -0.14 6.11
CA SER A 72 -17.30 0.61 5.23
C SER A 72 -18.09 1.59 6.10
N ASN A 73 -18.11 2.88 5.73
CA ASN A 73 -18.74 3.96 6.50
C ASN A 73 -18.15 4.21 7.91
N ASP A 74 -16.83 4.03 8.07
CA ASP A 74 -16.15 4.32 9.32
C ASP A 74 -16.41 5.77 9.78
N PRO A 75 -17.01 5.99 10.97
CA PRO A 75 -17.38 7.33 11.47
C PRO A 75 -16.18 8.25 11.70
N ARG A 76 -14.96 7.71 11.75
CA ARG A 76 -13.72 8.49 11.88
C ARG A 76 -13.34 9.20 10.58
N VAL A 77 -13.90 8.81 9.45
CA VAL A 77 -13.59 9.41 8.14
C VAL A 77 -14.16 10.81 8.07
N THR A 78 -13.30 11.82 7.88
CA THR A 78 -13.72 13.21 7.73
C THR A 78 -14.44 13.42 6.39
N PRO A 79 -15.32 14.46 6.26
CA PRO A 79 -15.97 14.77 4.98
C PRO A 79 -14.97 14.98 3.83
N VAL A 80 -13.88 15.73 4.08
CA VAL A 80 -12.77 15.90 3.13
C VAL A 80 -12.08 14.56 2.88
N GLY A 81 -11.83 13.77 3.92
CA GLY A 81 -11.23 12.44 3.81
C GLY A 81 -12.03 11.49 2.93
N ARG A 82 -13.37 11.58 2.98
CA ARG A 82 -14.27 10.78 2.12
C ARG A 82 -14.07 11.10 0.64
N VAL A 83 -13.96 12.40 0.31
CA VAL A 83 -13.69 12.84 -1.06
C VAL A 83 -12.30 12.38 -1.51
N LEU A 84 -11.28 12.56 -0.66
CA LEU A 84 -9.91 12.16 -0.98
C LEU A 84 -9.80 10.65 -1.25
N ARG A 85 -10.40 9.81 -0.39
CA ARG A 85 -10.43 8.35 -0.58
C ARG A 85 -11.17 7.94 -1.85
N LYS A 86 -12.33 8.57 -2.11
CA LYS A 86 -13.15 8.28 -3.28
C LYS A 86 -12.39 8.43 -4.60
N TYR A 87 -11.48 9.40 -4.67
CA TYR A 87 -10.65 9.68 -5.85
C TYR A 87 -9.19 9.28 -5.66
N ARG A 88 -8.86 8.53 -4.60
CA ARG A 88 -7.50 8.11 -4.22
C ARG A 88 -6.47 9.25 -4.13
N LEU A 89 -6.95 10.47 -3.94
CA LEU A 89 -6.10 11.65 -3.77
C LEU A 89 -5.32 11.63 -2.45
N ASP A 90 -5.80 10.84 -1.50
CA ASP A 90 -5.10 10.59 -0.23
C ASP A 90 -3.76 9.86 -0.43
N GLU A 91 -3.57 9.16 -1.52
CA GLU A 91 -2.35 8.43 -1.85
C GLU A 91 -1.30 9.29 -2.60
N LEU A 92 -1.63 10.52 -3.04
CA LEU A 92 -0.70 11.40 -3.75
C LEU A 92 0.63 11.65 -3.01
N PRO A 93 0.70 11.75 -1.67
CA PRO A 93 1.98 11.90 -0.98
C PRO A 93 2.94 10.72 -1.15
N GLN A 94 2.48 9.54 -1.59
CA GLN A 94 3.36 8.41 -1.90
C GLN A 94 4.32 8.72 -3.07
N LEU A 95 4.06 9.75 -3.88
CA LEU A 95 5.02 10.24 -4.86
C LEU A 95 6.35 10.66 -4.21
N ILE A 96 6.35 11.08 -2.93
CA ILE A 96 7.57 11.32 -2.17
C ILE A 96 8.37 10.03 -2.00
N ASN A 97 7.68 8.89 -1.75
CA ASN A 97 8.32 7.57 -1.65
C ASN A 97 8.88 7.13 -3.01
N VAL A 98 8.21 7.46 -4.12
CA VAL A 98 8.72 7.19 -5.47
C VAL A 98 10.00 7.98 -5.72
N LEU A 99 10.01 9.28 -5.43
CA LEU A 99 11.19 10.14 -5.58
C LEU A 99 12.36 9.69 -4.69
N ARG A 100 12.08 9.11 -3.51
CA ARG A 100 13.09 8.51 -2.62
C ARG A 100 13.57 7.13 -3.08
N GLY A 101 12.97 6.56 -4.14
CA GLY A 101 13.30 5.22 -4.63
C GLY A 101 12.85 4.08 -3.71
N GLU A 102 11.93 4.35 -2.78
CA GLU A 102 11.31 3.37 -1.89
C GLU A 102 10.15 2.63 -2.55
N MET A 103 9.47 3.31 -3.50
CA MET A 103 8.37 2.80 -4.30
C MET A 103 8.58 3.08 -5.79
N ASN A 104 7.81 2.41 -6.64
CA ASN A 104 7.54 2.77 -8.02
C ASN A 104 6.10 3.30 -8.16
N VAL A 105 5.75 3.85 -9.31
CA VAL A 105 4.35 4.16 -9.63
C VAL A 105 3.55 2.87 -9.76
N VAL A 106 4.10 1.87 -10.47
CA VAL A 106 3.50 0.56 -10.70
C VAL A 106 4.27 -0.52 -9.94
N GLY A 107 3.56 -1.42 -9.27
CA GLY A 107 4.13 -2.54 -8.52
C GLY A 107 3.13 -3.17 -7.55
N PRO A 108 3.51 -4.24 -6.87
CA PRO A 108 2.72 -4.83 -5.79
C PRO A 108 2.43 -3.83 -4.68
N ARG A 109 1.21 -3.86 -4.12
CA ARG A 109 0.86 -2.96 -3.00
C ARG A 109 1.69 -3.30 -1.76
N PRO A 110 2.34 -2.33 -1.09
CA PRO A 110 3.17 -2.60 0.09
C PRO A 110 2.32 -3.01 1.29
N GLU A 111 2.72 -4.08 1.97
CA GLU A 111 2.04 -4.58 3.16
C GLU A 111 2.67 -4.05 4.45
N GLN A 112 1.90 -4.09 5.54
CA GLN A 112 2.40 -3.83 6.88
C GLN A 112 3.30 -4.98 7.35
N PRO A 113 4.34 -4.71 8.20
CA PRO A 113 5.26 -5.75 8.65
C PRO A 113 4.56 -6.94 9.34
N THR A 114 3.57 -6.67 10.18
CA THR A 114 2.81 -7.68 10.91
C THR A 114 1.97 -8.56 9.99
N ILE A 115 1.28 -7.93 9.02
CA ILE A 115 0.48 -8.63 8.02
C ILE A 115 1.38 -9.47 7.11
N PHE A 116 2.48 -8.88 6.65
CA PHE A 116 3.43 -9.57 5.79
C PHE A 116 4.03 -10.81 6.48
N ALA A 117 4.44 -10.66 7.77
CA ALA A 117 5.01 -11.77 8.55
C ALA A 117 4.03 -12.95 8.69
N ARG A 118 2.73 -12.66 8.88
CA ARG A 118 1.68 -13.69 8.93
C ARG A 118 1.47 -14.34 7.57
N LEU A 119 1.24 -13.54 6.53
CA LEU A 119 0.89 -14.07 5.20
C LEU A 119 2.01 -14.90 4.56
N ARG A 120 3.28 -14.59 4.81
CA ARG A 120 4.40 -15.40 4.31
C ARG A 120 4.51 -16.77 4.98
N GLN A 121 3.88 -16.96 6.17
CA GLN A 121 3.80 -18.27 6.82
C GLN A 121 2.62 -19.10 6.31
N GLU A 122 1.53 -18.41 5.90
CA GLU A 122 0.29 -19.05 5.45
C GLU A 122 0.25 -19.33 3.94
N ILE A 123 1.02 -18.55 3.16
CA ILE A 123 0.96 -18.59 1.69
C ILE A 123 2.36 -18.83 1.12
N GLU A 124 2.52 -19.94 0.44
CA GLU A 124 3.75 -20.28 -0.26
C GLU A 124 4.13 -19.20 -1.28
N ARG A 125 5.43 -18.90 -1.39
CA ARG A 125 5.99 -17.90 -2.33
C ARG A 125 5.51 -16.46 -2.10
N TYR A 126 4.83 -16.15 -0.98
CA TYR A 126 4.31 -14.80 -0.72
C TYR A 126 5.41 -13.73 -0.73
N GLU A 127 6.62 -14.06 -0.30
CA GLU A 127 7.78 -13.18 -0.27
C GLU A 127 8.30 -12.79 -1.66
N GLU A 128 7.98 -13.57 -2.71
CA GLU A 128 8.45 -13.28 -4.07
C GLU A 128 7.92 -11.96 -4.61
N ARG A 129 6.81 -11.47 -4.09
CA ARG A 129 6.28 -10.14 -4.42
C ARG A 129 7.22 -8.99 -4.04
N GLN A 130 8.20 -9.25 -3.17
CA GLN A 130 9.22 -8.27 -2.77
C GLN A 130 10.43 -8.21 -3.71
N ARG A 131 10.44 -8.98 -4.80
CA ARG A 131 11.51 -8.93 -5.83
C ARG A 131 11.54 -7.60 -6.57
N VAL A 132 10.44 -6.87 -6.58
CA VAL A 132 10.31 -5.55 -7.20
C VAL A 132 9.91 -4.50 -6.17
N ARG A 133 10.11 -3.21 -6.48
CA ARG A 133 9.62 -2.14 -5.62
C ARG A 133 8.11 -2.15 -5.56
N PRO A 134 7.50 -1.89 -4.40
CA PRO A 134 6.06 -1.73 -4.29
C PRO A 134 5.57 -0.53 -5.11
N GLY A 135 4.30 -0.60 -5.56
CA GLY A 135 3.68 0.43 -6.38
C GLY A 135 2.56 1.19 -5.68
N ILE A 136 2.27 2.40 -6.19
CA ILE A 136 1.05 3.16 -5.85
C ILE A 136 -0.15 2.43 -6.48
N THR A 137 -0.02 2.02 -7.74
CA THR A 137 -0.94 1.11 -8.43
C THR A 137 -0.24 -0.17 -8.85
N GLY A 138 -0.98 -1.18 -9.31
CA GLY A 138 -0.40 -2.44 -9.74
C GLY A 138 -1.42 -3.36 -10.40
N TRP A 139 -0.92 -4.42 -11.05
CA TRP A 139 -1.76 -5.37 -11.79
C TRP A 139 -2.82 -6.02 -10.91
N ALA A 140 -2.45 -6.44 -9.69
CA ALA A 140 -3.41 -6.95 -8.72
C ALA A 140 -4.49 -5.92 -8.35
N GLN A 141 -4.10 -4.65 -8.12
CA GLN A 141 -5.02 -3.60 -7.67
C GLN A 141 -6.08 -3.20 -8.70
N ILE A 142 -5.79 -3.34 -10.01
CA ILE A 142 -6.77 -3.03 -11.07
C ILE A 142 -7.68 -4.22 -11.41
N ASN A 143 -7.26 -5.45 -11.07
CA ASN A 143 -8.04 -6.67 -11.36
C ASN A 143 -8.83 -7.18 -10.15
N GLN A 144 -8.42 -6.84 -8.92
CA GLN A 144 -9.07 -7.27 -7.68
C GLN A 144 -9.23 -6.09 -6.71
N SER A 145 -10.44 -5.85 -6.23
CA SER A 145 -10.76 -4.67 -5.43
C SER A 145 -10.37 -4.82 -3.95
N TYR A 146 -10.67 -5.96 -3.32
CA TYR A 146 -10.46 -6.20 -1.88
C TYR A 146 -10.10 -7.65 -1.57
N ASP A 147 -9.35 -7.80 -0.48
CA ASP A 147 -9.04 -9.09 0.12
C ASP A 147 -9.98 -9.29 1.32
N SER A 148 -10.90 -10.24 1.26
CA SER A 148 -11.82 -10.60 2.33
C SER A 148 -11.46 -11.92 3.00
N CYS A 149 -10.67 -12.75 2.33
CA CYS A 149 -10.22 -14.04 2.81
C CYS A 149 -8.80 -14.37 2.28
N VAL A 150 -8.21 -15.45 2.79
CA VAL A 150 -6.87 -15.91 2.38
C VAL A 150 -6.82 -16.26 0.88
N ASP A 151 -7.90 -16.78 0.32
CA ASP A 151 -7.95 -17.12 -1.11
C ASP A 151 -7.94 -15.89 -2.01
N ASP A 152 -8.50 -14.77 -1.53
CA ASP A 152 -8.37 -13.49 -2.23
C ASP A 152 -6.92 -13.02 -2.25
N VAL A 153 -6.20 -13.21 -1.12
CA VAL A 153 -4.77 -12.88 -1.04
C VAL A 153 -3.92 -13.78 -1.95
N ARG A 154 -4.26 -15.07 -2.09
CA ARG A 154 -3.60 -15.98 -3.04
C ARG A 154 -3.82 -15.54 -4.48
N ARG A 155 -5.04 -15.15 -4.86
CA ARG A 155 -5.33 -14.59 -6.19
C ARG A 155 -4.56 -13.32 -6.46
N LYS A 156 -4.52 -12.41 -5.48
CA LYS A 156 -3.74 -11.18 -5.54
C LYS A 156 -2.25 -11.45 -5.74
N LEU A 157 -1.70 -12.45 -5.01
CA LEU A 157 -0.32 -12.89 -5.19
C LEU A 157 -0.07 -13.38 -6.62
N ALA A 158 -0.99 -14.16 -7.20
CA ALA A 158 -0.85 -14.61 -8.58
C ALA A 158 -0.75 -13.44 -9.57
N TYR A 159 -1.57 -12.39 -9.42
CA TYR A 159 -1.45 -11.17 -10.22
C TYR A 159 -0.13 -10.42 -9.97
N ASP A 160 0.33 -10.33 -8.71
CA ASP A 160 1.61 -9.69 -8.39
C ASP A 160 2.78 -10.44 -9.04
N LEU A 161 2.78 -11.78 -9.01
CA LEU A 161 3.81 -12.61 -9.64
C LEU A 161 3.74 -12.54 -11.18
N GLU A 162 2.54 -12.51 -11.76
CA GLU A 162 2.36 -12.29 -13.20
C GLU A 162 2.99 -10.96 -13.63
N TYR A 163 2.73 -9.88 -12.91
CA TYR A 163 3.35 -8.59 -13.16
C TYR A 163 4.87 -8.65 -13.08
N ILE A 164 5.43 -9.28 -12.04
CA ILE A 164 6.87 -9.41 -11.86
C ILE A 164 7.53 -10.09 -13.06
N HIS A 165 6.89 -11.13 -13.63
CA HIS A 165 7.40 -11.83 -14.80
C HIS A 165 7.30 -10.99 -16.11
N ARG A 166 6.32 -10.10 -16.20
CA ARG A 166 6.05 -9.28 -17.40
C ARG A 166 6.55 -7.84 -17.26
N GLN A 167 7.19 -7.51 -16.14
CA GLN A 167 7.59 -6.13 -15.84
C GLN A 167 8.37 -5.50 -17.01
N SER A 168 7.82 -4.42 -17.54
CA SER A 168 8.42 -3.60 -18.58
C SER A 168 7.80 -2.21 -18.56
N ALA A 169 8.48 -1.22 -19.17
CA ALA A 169 7.95 0.15 -19.27
C ALA A 169 6.59 0.19 -19.98
N LEU A 170 6.37 -0.68 -20.96
CA LEU A 170 5.11 -0.77 -21.71
C LEU A 170 3.98 -1.34 -20.82
N GLU A 171 4.27 -2.38 -20.01
CA GLU A 171 3.31 -2.95 -19.09
C GLU A 171 2.97 -1.96 -17.97
N ASP A 172 3.95 -1.22 -17.46
CA ASP A 172 3.71 -0.16 -16.48
C ASP A 172 2.79 0.93 -17.05
N LEU A 173 3.03 1.40 -18.29
CA LEU A 173 2.16 2.35 -18.97
C LEU A 173 0.74 1.80 -19.14
N ARG A 174 0.59 0.54 -19.55
CA ARG A 174 -0.69 -0.14 -19.68
C ARG A 174 -1.46 -0.19 -18.37
N ILE A 175 -0.79 -0.53 -17.27
CA ILE A 175 -1.39 -0.58 -15.93
C ILE A 175 -1.80 0.83 -15.48
N MET A 176 -0.97 1.86 -15.70
CA MET A 176 -1.33 3.25 -15.40
C MET A 176 -2.58 3.70 -16.14
N LEU A 177 -2.68 3.42 -17.45
CA LEU A 177 -3.86 3.75 -18.26
C LEU A 177 -5.12 3.01 -17.76
N ARG A 178 -4.99 1.73 -17.38
CA ARG A 178 -6.10 0.93 -16.81
C ARG A 178 -6.47 1.35 -15.39
N THR A 179 -5.60 2.04 -14.67
CA THR A 179 -5.90 2.59 -13.34
C THR A 179 -6.89 3.76 -13.42
N LEU A 180 -6.87 4.57 -14.48
CA LEU A 180 -7.74 5.74 -14.64
C LEU A 180 -9.23 5.39 -14.51
N PRO A 181 -9.79 4.41 -15.26
CA PRO A 181 -11.19 4.05 -15.11
C PRO A 181 -11.53 3.44 -13.74
N VAL A 182 -10.58 2.78 -13.06
CA VAL A 182 -10.77 2.26 -11.70
C VAL A 182 -10.93 3.40 -10.70
N VAL A 183 -10.10 4.45 -10.82
CA VAL A 183 -10.17 5.65 -9.97
C VAL A 183 -11.45 6.44 -10.24
N ILE A 184 -11.79 6.68 -11.53
CA ILE A 184 -12.98 7.45 -11.92
C ILE A 184 -14.25 6.65 -11.62
N GLY A 185 -14.26 5.35 -11.89
CA GLY A 185 -15.39 4.44 -11.66
C GLY A 185 -15.64 4.10 -10.18
N LYS A 186 -14.81 4.64 -9.26
CA LYS A 186 -14.92 4.45 -7.81
C LYS A 186 -14.86 2.98 -7.36
N LYS A 187 -14.34 2.09 -8.19
CA LYS A 187 -14.16 0.69 -7.81
C LYS A 187 -13.10 0.62 -6.72
N GLY A 188 -13.49 0.10 -5.55
CA GLY A 188 -12.57 -0.07 -4.43
C GLY A 188 -12.29 1.20 -3.61
N ALA A 189 -13.17 2.19 -3.59
CA ALA A 189 -13.17 3.30 -2.64
C ALA A 189 -14.14 2.98 -1.47
N TRP A 190 -13.63 3.00 -0.24
CA TRP A 190 -14.41 2.94 1.01
C TRP A 190 -14.55 4.33 1.60
#